data_7635872f7f8eec79fda38cc81fc04e68
#
_entry.id   7635872f7f8eec79fda38cc81fc04e68
#
_cell.length_a   1.000
_cell.length_b   1.000
_cell.length_c   1.000
_cell.angle_alpha   90.00
_cell.angle_beta   90.00
_cell.angle_gamma   90.00
#
_symmetry.space_group_name_H-M   'P 1'
#
loop_
_entity.id
_entity.type
_entity.pdbx_description
1 polymer ?
#
loop_
_entity_poly.entity_id
_entity_poly.type
_entity_poly.pdbx_seq_one_letter_code
_entity_poly.pdbx_strand_id
1 'polypeptide(L)'
;MKYYIVAGEASGDLHASNLIRSIARKDSRAEFRCFGGDLMKAAGGTLVRHYRDLAYMGFWPVISHLGTILSGARMCFDDICEWAPDAVILVDYPGFNLSIAQKVHKKGIPVYYYISPKIWAWKSWRIRKIRRYVDEMFSILPFETDYFSRHNYKVRYVGNPTVDEISKYLSDTKRPQVLTDDGRRIVALLAGSRRQEISRNLPTMLEALEGIDCIRPVLACAPGIEPEFYDSIIGGKEIEKVYGGTYGVLEKAYAALVTSGTATLETALFGVPQVVCYRLPVSWGVKLIRKLLLRVRFISLVNLVSFSEVVPELVAGDMNAVDVREHLMPLLSDTQERRMQLDGYDQMKDLLGPAGAPDRAAEMIIFLLEQRTRQ
;
A
#
# COMPACT_ATOMS: atom_id res chain seq x y z
N MET A 1 10.85 24.44 -11.52
CA MET A 1 9.43 24.65 -11.18
C MET A 1 9.21 24.45 -9.67
N LYS A 2 8.12 25.00 -9.12
CA LYS A 2 7.76 24.87 -7.70
C LYS A 2 6.68 23.79 -7.50
N TYR A 3 6.96 22.78 -6.72
CA TYR A 3 6.05 21.66 -6.48
C TYR A 3 5.64 21.59 -5.00
N TYR A 4 4.35 21.69 -4.72
CA TYR A 4 3.82 21.48 -3.37
C TYR A 4 3.26 20.08 -3.24
N ILE A 5 3.81 19.27 -2.32
CA ILE A 5 3.49 17.85 -2.23
C ILE A 5 2.85 17.52 -0.88
N VAL A 6 1.71 16.81 -0.90
CA VAL A 6 0.95 16.47 0.31
C VAL A 6 0.81 14.97 0.46
N ALA A 7 1.43 14.42 1.51
CA ALA A 7 1.34 13.02 1.92
C ALA A 7 0.93 12.93 3.40
N GLY A 8 -0.10 12.16 3.71
CA GLY A 8 -0.72 12.12 5.05
C GLY A 8 -0.33 10.92 5.92
N GLU A 9 0.55 10.04 5.45
CA GLU A 9 0.96 8.83 6.17
C GLU A 9 2.34 8.32 5.72
N ALA A 10 2.92 7.37 6.45
CA ALA A 10 4.27 6.87 6.22
C ALA A 10 4.48 6.28 4.81
N SER A 11 3.51 5.53 4.28
CA SER A 11 3.57 5.01 2.91
C SER A 11 3.55 6.12 1.87
N GLY A 12 2.72 7.14 2.09
CA GLY A 12 2.68 8.34 1.26
C GLY A 12 4.00 9.12 1.29
N ASP A 13 4.64 9.27 2.46
CA ASP A 13 5.96 9.90 2.62
C ASP A 13 7.04 9.17 1.81
N LEU A 14 7.06 7.82 1.87
CA LEU A 14 7.98 7.00 1.09
C LEU A 14 7.80 7.22 -0.41
N HIS A 15 6.57 7.08 -0.92
CA HIS A 15 6.30 7.22 -2.35
C HIS A 15 6.52 8.66 -2.85
N ALA A 16 6.12 9.65 -2.06
CA ALA A 16 6.38 11.07 -2.37
C ALA A 16 7.87 11.40 -2.38
N SER A 17 8.66 10.82 -1.47
CA SER A 17 10.12 11.03 -1.45
C SER A 17 10.81 10.49 -2.70
N ASN A 18 10.36 9.34 -3.21
CA ASN A 18 10.86 8.77 -4.46
C ASN A 18 10.46 9.64 -5.66
N LEU A 19 9.23 10.17 -5.67
CA LEU A 19 8.78 11.10 -6.69
C LEU A 19 9.59 12.42 -6.67
N ILE A 20 9.88 12.99 -5.50
CA ILE A 20 10.73 14.18 -5.33
C ILE A 20 12.10 13.93 -5.95
N ARG A 21 12.76 12.81 -5.63
CA ARG A 21 14.07 12.45 -6.19
C ARG A 21 14.01 12.32 -7.71
N SER A 22 12.92 11.75 -8.25
CA SER A 22 12.73 11.57 -9.68
C SER A 22 12.50 12.90 -10.40
N ILE A 23 11.70 13.82 -9.85
CA ILE A 23 11.50 15.16 -10.38
C ILE A 23 12.82 15.95 -10.31
N ALA A 24 13.55 15.93 -9.18
CA ALA A 24 14.80 16.66 -9.01
C ALA A 24 15.90 16.24 -10.01
N ARG A 25 15.92 14.96 -10.43
CA ARG A 25 16.83 14.49 -11.49
C ARG A 25 16.51 15.06 -12.86
N LYS A 26 15.26 15.41 -13.11
CA LYS A 26 14.76 15.86 -14.43
C LYS A 26 14.56 17.37 -14.52
N ASP A 27 14.23 18.01 -13.41
CA ASP A 27 14.13 19.47 -13.27
C ASP A 27 15.16 19.94 -12.23
N SER A 28 16.34 20.36 -12.70
CA SER A 28 17.45 20.81 -11.85
C SER A 28 17.14 22.10 -11.06
N ARG A 29 16.06 22.80 -11.41
CA ARG A 29 15.58 24.02 -10.74
C ARG A 29 14.30 23.75 -9.95
N ALA A 30 13.98 22.49 -9.69
CA ALA A 30 12.81 22.13 -8.91
C ALA A 30 12.96 22.59 -7.45
N GLU A 31 11.93 23.24 -6.96
CA GLU A 31 11.76 23.58 -5.54
C GLU A 31 10.59 22.78 -4.99
N PHE A 32 10.79 22.19 -3.80
CA PHE A 32 9.77 21.36 -3.16
C PHE A 32 9.40 21.89 -1.79
N ARG A 33 8.10 22.04 -1.57
CA ARG A 33 7.53 22.33 -0.25
C ARG A 33 6.49 21.26 0.07
N CYS A 34 6.44 20.78 1.32
CA CYS A 34 5.66 19.58 1.59
C CYS A 34 5.00 19.53 2.97
N PHE A 35 3.80 18.97 3.00
CA PHE A 35 3.20 18.30 4.14
C PHE A 35 3.50 16.80 3.99
N GLY A 36 4.34 16.24 4.87
CA GLY A 36 4.83 14.87 4.69
C GLY A 36 5.63 14.41 5.89
N GLY A 37 6.73 13.73 5.64
CA GLY A 37 7.58 13.19 6.70
C GLY A 37 9.08 13.35 6.44
N ASP A 38 9.85 12.60 7.22
CA ASP A 38 11.31 12.67 7.20
C ASP A 38 11.93 12.23 5.87
N LEU A 39 11.28 11.30 5.15
CA LEU A 39 11.77 10.82 3.85
C LEU A 39 11.63 11.88 2.76
N MET A 40 10.52 12.62 2.74
CA MET A 40 10.35 13.75 1.82
C MET A 40 11.34 14.87 2.12
N LYS A 41 11.57 15.16 3.42
CA LYS A 41 12.60 16.12 3.86
C LYS A 41 13.99 15.69 3.40
N ALA A 42 14.37 14.43 3.61
CA ALA A 42 15.65 13.87 3.16
C ALA A 42 15.81 13.83 1.64
N ALA A 43 14.69 13.83 0.89
CA ALA A 43 14.68 13.90 -0.57
C ALA A 43 14.83 15.33 -1.13
N GLY A 44 14.94 16.36 -0.27
CA GLY A 44 15.10 17.76 -0.65
C GLY A 44 13.84 18.64 -0.50
N GLY A 45 12.77 18.10 0.09
CA GLY A 45 11.55 18.87 0.36
C GLY A 45 11.66 19.74 1.62
N THR A 46 11.22 21.01 1.51
CA THR A 46 11.03 21.86 2.68
C THR A 46 9.78 21.43 3.43
N LEU A 47 9.96 20.79 4.59
CA LEU A 47 8.87 20.27 5.40
C LEU A 47 8.17 21.40 6.16
N VAL A 48 6.91 21.65 5.83
CA VAL A 48 6.05 22.63 6.52
C VAL A 48 5.39 22.01 7.74
N ARG A 49 4.91 20.76 7.61
CA ARG A 49 4.31 20.01 8.70
C ARG A 49 4.51 18.52 8.53
N HIS A 50 4.77 17.84 9.66
CA HIS A 50 4.94 16.40 9.66
C HIS A 50 3.59 15.68 9.70
N TYR A 51 3.43 14.57 8.94
CA TYR A 51 2.17 13.80 8.91
C TYR A 51 1.81 13.21 10.28
N ARG A 52 2.79 12.95 11.16
CA ARG A 52 2.54 12.48 12.53
C ARG A 52 1.71 13.48 13.32
N ASP A 53 1.90 14.77 13.09
CA ASP A 53 1.10 15.81 13.74
C ASP A 53 -0.36 15.82 13.23
N LEU A 54 -0.59 15.24 12.05
CA LEU A 54 -1.92 15.03 11.48
C LEU A 54 -2.51 13.66 11.89
N ALA A 55 -1.64 12.67 12.16
CA ALA A 55 -1.97 11.27 12.44
C ALA A 55 -2.29 10.95 13.89
N TYR A 56 -2.09 11.88 14.83
CA TYR A 56 -2.63 11.76 16.21
C TYR A 56 -4.15 11.50 16.24
N MET A 57 -4.75 11.39 15.08
CA MET A 57 -6.17 11.21 14.80
C MET A 57 -6.60 9.77 14.54
N GLY A 58 -5.74 8.77 14.71
CA GLY A 58 -6.04 7.38 14.34
C GLY A 58 -6.76 6.55 15.42
N PHE A 59 -6.83 6.96 16.66
CA PHE A 59 -7.28 6.12 17.79
C PHE A 59 -8.58 6.54 18.51
N TRP A 60 -9.19 7.69 18.17
CA TRP A 60 -10.45 8.14 18.76
C TRP A 60 -11.50 8.45 17.68
N PRO A 61 -12.80 8.38 17.97
CA PRO A 61 -13.83 8.59 16.94
C PRO A 61 -13.64 9.94 16.26
N VAL A 62 -13.71 9.93 14.94
CA VAL A 62 -13.51 11.07 14.00
C VAL A 62 -14.26 12.35 14.42
N ILE A 63 -15.28 12.22 15.24
CA ILE A 63 -16.16 13.32 15.68
C ILE A 63 -15.44 14.29 16.64
N SER A 64 -14.50 13.82 17.47
CA SER A 64 -13.81 14.68 18.46
C SER A 64 -12.65 15.50 17.89
N HIS A 65 -12.21 15.23 16.65
CA HIS A 65 -11.04 15.86 16.03
C HIS A 65 -11.30 16.54 14.66
N LEU A 66 -12.56 16.72 14.30
CA LEU A 66 -12.93 17.49 13.10
C LEU A 66 -12.27 18.87 13.05
N GLY A 67 -12.13 19.52 14.18
CA GLY A 67 -11.47 20.83 14.31
C GLY A 67 -9.99 20.80 13.87
N THR A 68 -9.25 19.79 14.27
CA THR A 68 -7.80 19.65 13.96
C THR A 68 -7.56 19.30 12.49
N ILE A 69 -8.40 18.43 11.90
CA ILE A 69 -8.35 18.13 10.46
C ILE A 69 -8.63 19.39 9.64
N LEU A 70 -9.64 20.15 10.03
CA LEU A 70 -10.02 21.39 9.35
C LEU A 70 -8.96 22.47 9.50
N SER A 71 -8.34 22.60 10.69
CA SER A 71 -7.24 23.54 10.91
C SER A 71 -5.99 23.16 10.13
N GLY A 72 -5.62 21.85 10.09
CA GLY A 72 -4.52 21.34 9.27
C GLY A 72 -4.75 21.57 7.76
N ALA A 73 -5.98 21.36 7.29
CA ALA A 73 -6.34 21.61 5.89
C ALA A 73 -6.36 23.12 5.56
N ARG A 74 -6.70 23.96 6.52
CA ARG A 74 -6.63 25.42 6.34
C ARG A 74 -5.17 25.87 6.26
N MET A 75 -4.34 25.47 7.22
CA MET A 75 -2.90 25.78 7.22
C MET A 75 -2.21 25.34 5.93
N CYS A 76 -2.47 24.11 5.48
CA CYS A 76 -1.92 23.60 4.22
C CYS A 76 -2.35 24.46 3.03
N PHE A 77 -3.61 24.84 2.96
CA PHE A 77 -4.12 25.67 1.88
C PHE A 77 -3.56 27.11 1.93
N ASP A 78 -3.48 27.72 3.11
CA ASP A 78 -2.93 29.06 3.28
C ASP A 78 -1.45 29.10 2.87
N ASP A 79 -0.67 28.10 3.27
CA ASP A 79 0.74 27.95 2.91
C ASP A 79 0.93 27.70 1.37
N ILE A 80 0.05 26.92 0.74
CA ILE A 80 0.03 26.74 -0.72
C ILE A 80 -0.20 28.09 -1.41
N CYS A 81 -1.15 28.88 -0.93
CA CYS A 81 -1.47 30.18 -1.53
C CYS A 81 -0.32 31.20 -1.37
N GLU A 82 0.34 31.20 -0.22
CA GLU A 82 1.47 32.10 0.06
C GLU A 82 2.69 31.73 -0.80
N TRP A 83 3.00 30.42 -0.91
CA TRP A 83 4.18 29.98 -1.67
C TRP A 83 3.98 29.99 -3.18
N ALA A 84 2.72 29.95 -3.63
CA ALA A 84 2.31 29.99 -5.05
C ALA A 84 3.06 28.97 -5.92
N PRO A 85 2.81 27.66 -5.75
CA PRO A 85 3.45 26.61 -6.55
C PRO A 85 2.92 26.55 -7.97
N ASP A 86 3.73 26.02 -8.89
CA ASP A 86 3.31 25.71 -10.26
C ASP A 86 2.34 24.53 -10.31
N ALA A 87 2.43 23.60 -9.33
CA ALA A 87 1.47 22.50 -9.15
C ALA A 87 1.41 22.02 -7.70
N VAL A 88 0.23 21.47 -7.33
CA VAL A 88 0.04 20.72 -6.10
C VAL A 88 -0.10 19.23 -6.43
N ILE A 89 0.75 18.40 -5.83
CA ILE A 89 0.77 16.95 -6.00
C ILE A 89 0.23 16.31 -4.70
N LEU A 90 -0.90 15.63 -4.79
CA LEU A 90 -1.56 14.96 -3.70
C LEU A 90 -1.24 13.46 -3.74
N VAL A 91 -0.72 12.90 -2.65
CA VAL A 91 -0.31 11.49 -2.60
C VAL A 91 -1.24 10.70 -1.69
N ASP A 92 -2.01 9.75 -2.25
CA ASP A 92 -2.99 8.93 -1.54
C ASP A 92 -3.87 9.75 -0.56
N TYR A 93 -4.16 9.26 0.66
CA TYR A 93 -4.83 9.94 1.77
C TYR A 93 -6.09 10.75 1.38
N PRO A 94 -7.09 10.13 0.74
CA PRO A 94 -8.15 10.85 0.03
C PRO A 94 -9.11 11.66 0.91
N GLY A 95 -9.17 11.38 2.20
CA GLY A 95 -10.01 12.15 3.13
C GLY A 95 -9.61 13.60 3.20
N PHE A 96 -8.34 13.86 3.41
CA PHE A 96 -7.73 15.18 3.50
C PHE A 96 -7.45 15.76 2.12
N ASN A 97 -6.81 14.98 1.26
CA ASN A 97 -6.31 15.44 -0.03
C ASN A 97 -7.42 15.92 -0.98
N LEU A 98 -8.59 15.28 -1.01
CA LEU A 98 -9.72 15.76 -1.83
C LEU A 98 -10.37 17.05 -1.30
N SER A 99 -10.14 17.40 -0.02
CA SER A 99 -10.56 18.70 0.51
C SER A 99 -9.59 19.82 0.11
N ILE A 100 -8.29 19.53 0.08
CA ILE A 100 -7.26 20.42 -0.45
C ILE A 100 -7.46 20.62 -1.95
N ALA A 101 -7.63 19.53 -2.73
CA ALA A 101 -7.89 19.60 -4.17
C ALA A 101 -8.99 20.59 -4.51
N GLN A 102 -10.11 20.54 -3.80
CA GLN A 102 -11.25 21.45 -4.03
C GLN A 102 -10.92 22.93 -3.84
N LYS A 103 -10.08 23.25 -2.84
CA LYS A 103 -9.69 24.63 -2.54
C LYS A 103 -8.65 25.14 -3.52
N VAL A 104 -7.64 24.33 -3.80
CA VAL A 104 -6.51 24.65 -4.67
C VAL A 104 -6.97 24.84 -6.13
N HIS A 105 -7.79 23.93 -6.63
CA HIS A 105 -8.36 24.00 -7.98
C HIS A 105 -9.16 25.29 -8.20
N LYS A 106 -9.91 25.79 -7.20
CA LYS A 106 -10.62 27.05 -7.26
C LYS A 106 -9.72 28.30 -7.37
N LYS A 107 -8.44 28.15 -7.03
CA LYS A 107 -7.40 29.19 -7.22
C LYS A 107 -6.71 29.10 -8.58
N GLY A 108 -7.10 28.13 -9.42
CA GLY A 108 -6.48 27.93 -10.73
C GLY A 108 -5.12 27.24 -10.69
N ILE A 109 -4.68 26.74 -9.52
CA ILE A 109 -3.44 26.00 -9.38
C ILE A 109 -3.68 24.56 -9.83
N PRO A 110 -2.84 23.97 -10.71
CA PRO A 110 -2.96 22.60 -11.16
C PRO A 110 -2.89 21.60 -9.99
N VAL A 111 -3.85 20.66 -9.97
CA VAL A 111 -3.93 19.62 -8.96
C VAL A 111 -3.66 18.27 -9.60
N TYR A 112 -2.52 17.66 -9.25
CA TYR A 112 -2.14 16.33 -9.68
C TYR A 112 -2.30 15.34 -8.51
N TYR A 113 -2.73 14.14 -8.82
CA TYR A 113 -2.96 13.11 -7.80
C TYR A 113 -2.09 11.89 -8.12
N TYR A 114 -1.10 11.62 -7.27
CA TYR A 114 -0.23 10.45 -7.38
C TYR A 114 -0.69 9.38 -6.39
N ILE A 115 -0.85 8.15 -6.87
CA ILE A 115 -1.47 7.02 -6.17
C ILE A 115 -2.96 7.26 -5.95
N SER A 116 -3.76 6.80 -6.93
CA SER A 116 -5.21 6.98 -6.95
C SER A 116 -5.89 6.47 -5.67
N PRO A 117 -6.91 7.18 -5.18
CA PRO A 117 -7.72 6.68 -4.08
C PRO A 117 -8.44 5.39 -4.45
N LYS A 118 -8.44 4.38 -3.58
CA LYS A 118 -9.09 3.07 -3.78
C LYS A 118 -10.63 3.18 -3.73
N ILE A 119 -11.20 4.09 -4.56
CA ILE A 119 -12.66 4.33 -4.59
C ILE A 119 -13.45 3.17 -5.21
N TRP A 120 -12.78 2.29 -5.93
CA TRP A 120 -13.34 1.05 -6.44
C TRP A 120 -13.67 0.05 -5.33
N ALA A 121 -12.93 0.08 -4.22
CA ALA A 121 -13.19 -0.76 -3.06
C ALA A 121 -14.31 -0.18 -2.17
N TRP A 122 -14.32 1.14 -1.96
CA TRP A 122 -15.31 1.80 -1.10
C TRP A 122 -15.39 3.31 -1.38
N LYS A 123 -16.49 3.95 -1.00
CA LYS A 123 -16.73 5.41 -1.20
C LYS A 123 -16.63 5.85 -2.67
N SER A 124 -17.20 5.08 -3.59
CA SER A 124 -17.23 5.38 -5.03
C SER A 124 -17.80 6.77 -5.36
N TRP A 125 -18.63 7.35 -4.48
CA TRP A 125 -19.17 8.71 -4.64
C TRP A 125 -18.07 9.80 -4.70
N ARG A 126 -16.86 9.53 -4.24
CA ARG A 126 -15.71 10.45 -4.33
C ARG A 126 -15.29 10.75 -5.76
N ILE A 127 -15.68 9.93 -6.72
CA ILE A 127 -15.43 10.17 -8.15
C ILE A 127 -15.92 11.54 -8.61
N ARG A 128 -17.04 12.05 -8.04
CA ARG A 128 -17.56 13.38 -8.37
C ARG A 128 -16.57 14.50 -8.02
N LYS A 129 -15.88 14.38 -6.86
CA LYS A 129 -14.87 15.36 -6.45
C LYS A 129 -13.60 15.23 -7.28
N ILE A 130 -13.17 14.01 -7.57
CA ILE A 130 -12.00 13.73 -8.41
C ILE A 130 -12.21 14.38 -9.78
N ARG A 131 -13.30 14.07 -10.48
CA ARG A 131 -13.60 14.62 -11.80
C ARG A 131 -13.66 16.15 -11.84
N ARG A 132 -14.00 16.78 -10.73
CA ARG A 132 -14.22 18.23 -10.68
C ARG A 132 -12.97 19.02 -10.26
N TYR A 133 -12.06 18.41 -9.48
CA TYR A 133 -11.03 19.13 -8.77
C TYR A 133 -9.62 18.54 -8.93
N VAL A 134 -9.47 17.45 -9.66
CA VAL A 134 -8.17 16.84 -9.96
C VAL A 134 -7.96 16.93 -11.47
N ASP A 135 -6.92 17.64 -11.89
CA ASP A 135 -6.62 17.86 -13.31
C ASP A 135 -6.04 16.58 -13.92
N GLU A 136 -5.11 15.92 -13.25
CA GLU A 136 -4.50 14.66 -13.69
C GLU A 136 -4.34 13.67 -12.53
N MET A 137 -4.53 12.39 -12.81
CA MET A 137 -4.37 11.31 -11.83
C MET A 137 -3.45 10.23 -12.36
N PHE A 138 -2.49 9.83 -11.51
CA PHE A 138 -1.54 8.77 -11.79
C PHE A 138 -1.87 7.55 -10.94
N SER A 139 -2.29 6.48 -11.58
CA SER A 139 -2.64 5.22 -10.92
C SER A 139 -1.43 4.28 -10.86
N ILE A 140 -1.44 3.42 -9.83
CA ILE A 140 -0.40 2.42 -9.59
C ILE A 140 -0.92 0.98 -9.74
N LEU A 141 -2.19 0.81 -10.05
CA LEU A 141 -2.81 -0.48 -10.30
C LEU A 141 -3.41 -0.48 -11.72
N PRO A 142 -3.06 -1.46 -12.57
CA PRO A 142 -3.45 -1.46 -13.99
C PRO A 142 -4.97 -1.38 -14.20
N PHE A 143 -5.75 -2.10 -13.40
CA PHE A 143 -7.21 -2.16 -13.52
C PHE A 143 -7.92 -0.85 -13.19
N GLU A 144 -7.24 0.10 -12.55
CA GLU A 144 -7.82 1.40 -12.22
C GLU A 144 -8.10 2.23 -13.47
N THR A 145 -7.34 2.05 -14.55
CA THR A 145 -7.59 2.72 -15.83
C THR A 145 -8.98 2.41 -16.35
N ASP A 146 -9.37 1.16 -16.35
CA ASP A 146 -10.71 0.72 -16.79
C ASP A 146 -11.80 1.17 -15.81
N TYR A 147 -11.53 1.07 -14.51
CA TYR A 147 -12.48 1.52 -13.50
C TYR A 147 -12.81 3.00 -13.65
N PHE A 148 -11.81 3.87 -13.75
CA PHE A 148 -12.01 5.31 -13.88
C PHE A 148 -12.59 5.68 -15.25
N SER A 149 -12.21 4.99 -16.32
CA SER A 149 -12.80 5.18 -17.66
C SER A 149 -14.30 4.96 -17.69
N ARG A 150 -14.81 3.92 -17.02
CA ARG A 150 -16.26 3.68 -16.85
C ARG A 150 -17.00 4.81 -16.12
N HIS A 151 -16.25 5.66 -15.41
CA HIS A 151 -16.78 6.84 -14.73
C HIS A 151 -16.49 8.14 -15.50
N ASN A 152 -16.14 8.06 -16.78
CA ASN A 152 -15.77 9.20 -17.64
C ASN A 152 -14.64 10.06 -17.03
N TYR A 153 -13.62 9.41 -16.48
CA TYR A 153 -12.41 10.07 -15.98
C TYR A 153 -11.18 9.27 -16.42
N LYS A 154 -10.25 9.94 -17.11
CA LYS A 154 -9.03 9.33 -17.61
C LYS A 154 -7.96 9.37 -16.52
N VAL A 155 -7.35 8.23 -16.23
CA VAL A 155 -6.17 8.13 -15.37
C VAL A 155 -4.99 7.59 -16.16
N ARG A 156 -3.78 7.88 -15.69
CA ARG A 156 -2.54 7.43 -16.32
C ARG A 156 -1.89 6.38 -15.43
N TYR A 157 -1.78 5.17 -15.93
CA TYR A 157 -1.03 4.12 -15.24
C TYR A 157 0.47 4.41 -15.37
N VAL A 158 1.18 4.53 -14.25
CA VAL A 158 2.61 4.85 -14.22
C VAL A 158 3.49 3.69 -13.72
N GLY A 159 2.91 2.52 -13.49
CA GLY A 159 3.57 1.39 -12.85
C GLY A 159 3.33 1.36 -11.35
N ASN A 160 3.83 0.32 -10.69
CA ASN A 160 3.60 0.12 -9.26
C ASN A 160 4.88 0.37 -8.45
N PRO A 161 4.89 1.32 -7.50
CA PRO A 161 6.09 1.62 -6.68
C PRO A 161 6.59 0.44 -5.85
N THR A 162 5.75 -0.55 -5.53
CA THR A 162 6.19 -1.78 -4.84
C THR A 162 7.19 -2.57 -5.68
N VAL A 163 7.03 -2.56 -7.01
CA VAL A 163 8.00 -3.17 -7.94
C VAL A 163 9.35 -2.45 -7.84
N ASP A 164 9.33 -1.11 -7.73
CA ASP A 164 10.56 -0.30 -7.57
C ASP A 164 11.27 -0.62 -6.26
N GLU A 165 10.53 -0.68 -5.15
CA GLU A 165 11.10 -0.97 -3.82
C GLU A 165 11.73 -2.37 -3.77
N ILE A 166 11.05 -3.38 -4.32
CA ILE A 166 11.57 -4.76 -4.36
C ILE A 166 12.76 -4.87 -5.31
N SER A 167 12.72 -4.24 -6.47
CA SER A 167 13.84 -4.21 -7.41
C SER A 167 15.07 -3.57 -6.78
N LYS A 168 14.88 -2.48 -6.03
CA LYS A 168 15.95 -1.82 -5.28
C LYS A 168 16.51 -2.73 -4.19
N TYR A 169 15.64 -3.39 -3.41
CA TYR A 169 16.06 -4.34 -2.38
C TYR A 169 16.88 -5.49 -2.98
N LEU A 170 16.41 -6.11 -4.05
CA LEU A 170 17.08 -7.24 -4.69
C LEU A 170 18.43 -6.84 -5.35
N SER A 171 18.58 -5.59 -5.79
CA SER A 171 19.83 -5.07 -6.35
C SER A 171 20.86 -4.70 -5.29
N ASP A 172 20.48 -4.54 -4.02
CA ASP A 172 21.40 -4.23 -2.94
C ASP A 172 22.18 -5.47 -2.51
N THR A 173 23.45 -5.54 -2.90
CA THR A 173 24.35 -6.65 -2.55
C THR A 173 24.75 -6.66 -1.07
N LYS A 174 24.52 -5.57 -0.33
CA LYS A 174 24.83 -5.43 1.09
C LYS A 174 23.63 -5.65 2.01
N ARG A 175 22.48 -6.12 1.45
CA ARG A 175 21.29 -6.37 2.26
C ARG A 175 21.59 -7.39 3.37
N PRO A 176 21.08 -7.16 4.59
CA PRO A 176 21.36 -8.04 5.71
C PRO A 176 20.72 -9.42 5.50
N GLN A 177 21.47 -10.46 5.85
CA GLN A 177 20.90 -11.79 5.97
C GLN A 177 20.05 -11.84 7.25
N VAL A 178 18.75 -11.95 7.09
CA VAL A 178 17.80 -11.86 8.21
C VAL A 178 17.58 -13.21 8.89
N LEU A 179 17.71 -14.31 8.15
CA LEU A 179 17.44 -15.66 8.62
C LEU A 179 18.61 -16.60 8.32
N THR A 180 18.87 -17.52 9.25
CA THR A 180 19.77 -18.66 9.03
C THR A 180 19.00 -19.81 8.38
N ASP A 181 19.69 -20.62 7.58
CA ASP A 181 19.12 -21.84 7.01
C ASP A 181 19.31 -23.00 8.00
N ASP A 182 18.23 -23.67 8.38
CA ASP A 182 18.22 -24.85 9.23
C ASP A 182 17.65 -26.09 8.51
N GLY A 183 17.48 -25.99 7.19
CA GLY A 183 16.97 -27.06 6.33
C GLY A 183 15.44 -27.22 6.34
N ARG A 184 14.70 -26.50 7.19
CA ARG A 184 13.24 -26.51 7.21
C ARG A 184 12.65 -25.48 6.26
N ARG A 185 11.49 -25.77 5.67
CA ARG A 185 10.78 -24.83 4.81
C ARG A 185 10.22 -23.67 5.63
N ILE A 186 10.64 -22.46 5.32
CA ILE A 186 10.15 -21.26 6.00
C ILE A 186 8.74 -20.94 5.51
N VAL A 187 7.79 -20.83 6.46
CA VAL A 187 6.45 -20.28 6.21
C VAL A 187 6.40 -18.89 6.83
N ALA A 188 6.34 -17.87 5.95
CA ALA A 188 6.25 -16.49 6.39
C ALA A 188 4.84 -16.15 6.89
N LEU A 189 4.76 -15.49 8.05
CA LEU A 189 3.51 -15.00 8.63
C LEU A 189 3.48 -13.47 8.53
N LEU A 190 2.60 -12.93 7.69
CA LEU A 190 2.34 -11.50 7.54
C LEU A 190 0.94 -11.20 8.08
N ALA A 191 0.81 -11.12 9.40
CA ALA A 191 -0.47 -11.10 10.10
C ALA A 191 -1.24 -9.76 10.02
N GLY A 192 -0.67 -8.75 9.37
CA GLY A 192 -1.27 -7.41 9.19
C GLY A 192 -0.36 -6.29 9.70
N SER A 193 -0.75 -5.06 9.42
CA SER A 193 -0.02 -3.84 9.79
C SER A 193 -0.61 -3.12 11.02
N ARG A 194 -1.78 -3.54 11.50
CA ARG A 194 -2.50 -2.92 12.62
C ARG A 194 -2.75 -3.92 13.73
N ARG A 195 -2.69 -3.47 14.99
CA ARG A 195 -2.98 -4.31 16.17
C ARG A 195 -4.28 -5.12 16.02
N GLN A 196 -5.34 -4.50 15.50
CA GLN A 196 -6.63 -5.18 15.30
C GLN A 196 -6.58 -6.29 14.23
N GLU A 197 -5.80 -6.11 13.19
CA GLU A 197 -5.60 -7.14 12.15
C GLU A 197 -4.80 -8.31 12.74
N ILE A 198 -3.68 -8.00 13.37
CA ILE A 198 -2.78 -8.97 13.99
C ILE A 198 -3.50 -9.80 15.04
N SER A 199 -4.22 -9.17 15.98
CA SER A 199 -4.95 -9.88 17.04
C SER A 199 -6.04 -10.83 16.52
N ARG A 200 -6.56 -10.61 15.32
CA ARG A 200 -7.59 -11.45 14.71
C ARG A 200 -7.01 -12.55 13.82
N ASN A 201 -5.96 -12.24 13.07
CA ASN A 201 -5.45 -13.15 12.04
C ASN A 201 -4.36 -14.08 12.59
N LEU A 202 -3.43 -13.56 13.41
CA LEU A 202 -2.28 -14.31 13.89
C LEU A 202 -2.65 -15.58 14.68
N PRO A 203 -3.63 -15.58 15.60
CA PRO A 203 -4.01 -16.80 16.32
C PRO A 203 -4.41 -17.95 15.39
N THR A 204 -5.25 -17.68 14.40
CA THR A 204 -5.71 -18.67 13.42
C THR A 204 -4.58 -19.15 12.49
N MET A 205 -3.68 -18.24 12.10
CA MET A 205 -2.49 -18.59 11.32
C MET A 205 -1.58 -19.55 12.10
N LEU A 206 -1.36 -19.29 13.40
CA LEU A 206 -0.53 -20.15 14.27
C LEU A 206 -1.17 -21.52 14.50
N GLU A 207 -2.48 -21.56 14.74
CA GLU A 207 -3.24 -22.79 14.91
C GLU A 207 -3.18 -23.68 13.64
N ALA A 208 -3.26 -23.07 12.46
CA ALA A 208 -3.17 -23.80 11.20
C ALA A 208 -1.81 -24.49 10.97
N LEU A 209 -0.76 -24.01 11.61
CA LEU A 209 0.60 -24.56 11.47
C LEU A 209 0.95 -25.61 12.54
N GLU A 210 0.13 -25.81 13.57
CA GLU A 210 0.40 -26.75 14.65
C GLU A 210 0.58 -28.18 14.13
N GLY A 211 1.65 -28.86 14.59
CA GLY A 211 1.95 -30.24 14.22
C GLY A 211 2.42 -30.45 12.78
N ILE A 212 2.93 -29.41 12.11
CA ILE A 212 3.61 -29.54 10.81
C ILE A 212 5.12 -29.45 11.05
N ASP A 213 5.78 -30.59 11.24
CA ASP A 213 7.19 -30.64 11.67
C ASP A 213 8.20 -30.22 10.59
N CYS A 214 7.83 -30.30 9.30
CA CYS A 214 8.72 -29.97 8.18
C CYS A 214 8.86 -28.47 7.88
N ILE A 215 8.18 -27.61 8.65
CA ILE A 215 8.20 -26.16 8.46
C ILE A 215 8.85 -25.41 9.62
N ARG A 216 9.27 -24.19 9.35
CA ARG A 216 9.71 -23.18 10.32
C ARG A 216 8.87 -21.92 10.14
N PRO A 217 7.89 -21.68 11.02
CA PRO A 217 7.13 -20.43 10.99
C PRO A 217 8.00 -19.24 11.37
N VAL A 218 7.94 -18.19 10.56
CA VAL A 218 8.64 -16.93 10.83
C VAL A 218 7.67 -15.76 10.71
N LEU A 219 7.52 -15.02 11.80
CA LEU A 219 6.64 -13.85 11.86
C LEU A 219 7.38 -12.60 11.43
N ALA A 220 6.98 -12.03 10.29
CA ALA A 220 7.41 -10.70 9.87
C ALA A 220 6.61 -9.64 10.63
N CYS A 221 7.24 -9.03 11.63
CA CYS A 221 6.61 -8.06 12.51
C CYS A 221 6.44 -6.70 11.83
N ALA A 222 5.23 -6.14 11.93
CA ALA A 222 4.92 -4.85 11.34
C ALA A 222 5.66 -3.70 12.07
N PRO A 223 6.12 -2.67 11.34
CA PRO A 223 6.72 -1.49 11.95
C PRO A 223 5.76 -0.78 12.91
N GLY A 224 6.26 -0.35 14.07
CA GLY A 224 5.48 0.41 15.05
C GLY A 224 4.54 -0.43 15.91
N ILE A 225 4.68 -1.76 15.89
CA ILE A 225 4.00 -2.68 16.81
C ILE A 225 5.05 -3.24 17.78
N GLU A 226 4.78 -3.11 19.07
CA GLU A 226 5.72 -3.48 20.13
C GLU A 226 5.84 -5.01 20.26
N PRO A 227 7.02 -5.54 20.60
CA PRO A 227 7.26 -6.98 20.79
C PRO A 227 6.29 -7.65 21.76
N GLU A 228 5.98 -6.99 22.88
CA GLU A 228 5.11 -7.49 23.95
C GLU A 228 3.68 -7.74 23.45
N PHE A 229 3.24 -6.97 22.44
CA PHE A 229 1.93 -7.20 21.83
C PHE A 229 1.88 -8.52 21.07
N TYR A 230 2.94 -8.87 20.34
CA TYR A 230 3.04 -10.18 19.67
C TYR A 230 3.14 -11.31 20.70
N ASP A 231 3.93 -11.14 21.75
CA ASP A 231 4.12 -12.13 22.80
C ASP A 231 2.80 -12.48 23.52
N SER A 232 1.96 -11.45 23.75
CA SER A 232 0.63 -11.65 24.33
C SER A 232 -0.31 -12.52 23.46
N ILE A 233 -0.09 -12.55 22.14
CA ILE A 233 -0.90 -13.33 21.19
C ILE A 233 -0.30 -14.72 20.96
N ILE A 234 1.03 -14.81 20.89
CA ILE A 234 1.77 -16.06 20.62
C ILE A 234 1.64 -17.04 21.79
N GLY A 235 1.47 -16.54 23.03
CA GLY A 235 1.15 -17.37 24.18
C GLY A 235 2.24 -18.39 24.56
N GLY A 236 3.52 -18.01 24.43
CA GLY A 236 4.66 -18.84 24.81
C GLY A 236 5.07 -19.89 23.76
N LYS A 237 4.45 -19.92 22.57
CA LYS A 237 4.93 -20.73 21.45
C LYS A 237 6.26 -20.16 20.95
N GLU A 238 7.21 -21.03 20.61
CA GLU A 238 8.49 -20.63 20.01
C GLU A 238 8.31 -20.27 18.54
N ILE A 239 8.06 -18.99 18.26
CA ILE A 239 7.96 -18.44 16.91
C ILE A 239 9.05 -17.39 16.71
N GLU A 240 9.84 -17.56 15.67
CA GLU A 240 10.84 -16.56 15.30
C GLU A 240 10.17 -15.28 14.83
N LYS A 241 10.55 -14.15 15.43
CA LYS A 241 10.05 -12.81 15.13
C LYS A 241 11.12 -11.97 14.47
N VAL A 242 10.82 -11.41 13.30
CA VAL A 242 11.72 -10.56 12.54
C VAL A 242 11.15 -9.15 12.46
N TYR A 243 11.88 -8.18 12.97
CA TYR A 243 11.52 -6.76 12.98
C TYR A 243 12.28 -6.01 11.88
N GLY A 244 11.54 -5.25 11.06
CA GLY A 244 12.15 -4.44 9.99
C GLY A 244 12.77 -5.23 8.82
N GLY A 245 12.54 -6.55 8.76
CA GLY A 245 13.15 -7.45 7.80
C GLY A 245 12.17 -8.23 6.92
N THR A 246 10.98 -7.70 6.65
CA THR A 246 9.92 -8.41 5.90
C THR A 246 10.42 -8.95 4.56
N TYR A 247 11.16 -8.17 3.80
CA TYR A 247 11.70 -8.62 2.49
C TYR A 247 12.73 -9.74 2.65
N GLY A 248 13.57 -9.70 3.70
CA GLY A 248 14.51 -10.78 3.99
C GLY A 248 13.82 -12.08 4.41
N VAL A 249 12.66 -11.99 5.07
CA VAL A 249 11.82 -13.15 5.36
C VAL A 249 11.20 -13.69 4.07
N LEU A 250 10.63 -12.83 3.22
CA LEU A 250 10.02 -13.24 1.95
C LEU A 250 11.04 -13.84 0.98
N GLU A 251 12.27 -13.31 0.92
CA GLU A 251 13.34 -13.86 0.08
C GLU A 251 13.69 -15.32 0.43
N LYS A 252 13.48 -15.72 1.68
CA LYS A 252 13.77 -17.08 2.19
C LYS A 252 12.53 -17.95 2.35
N ALA A 253 11.34 -17.37 2.24
CA ALA A 253 10.09 -18.07 2.46
C ALA A 253 9.79 -19.08 1.34
N TYR A 254 9.36 -20.27 1.73
CA TYR A 254 8.86 -21.29 0.81
C TYR A 254 7.37 -21.10 0.52
N ALA A 255 6.60 -20.70 1.53
CA ALA A 255 5.18 -20.34 1.42
C ALA A 255 4.84 -19.24 2.44
N ALA A 256 3.66 -18.63 2.34
CA ALA A 256 3.26 -17.58 3.26
C ALA A 256 1.77 -17.60 3.61
N LEU A 257 1.45 -17.19 4.84
CA LEU A 257 0.10 -16.81 5.27
C LEU A 257 0.06 -15.28 5.37
N VAL A 258 -0.77 -14.62 4.57
CA VAL A 258 -0.69 -13.18 4.36
C VAL A 258 -2.04 -12.51 4.59
N THR A 259 -2.06 -11.48 5.44
CA THR A 259 -3.25 -10.63 5.59
C THR A 259 -3.44 -9.76 4.34
N SER A 260 -4.68 -9.65 3.88
CA SER A 260 -5.00 -8.84 2.69
C SER A 260 -4.49 -7.40 2.80
N GLY A 261 -3.82 -6.93 1.76
CA GLY A 261 -3.19 -5.61 1.66
C GLY A 261 -2.04 -5.60 0.65
N THR A 262 -1.17 -4.62 0.76
CA THR A 262 0.05 -4.51 -0.08
C THR A 262 0.96 -5.73 0.08
N ALA A 263 0.99 -6.32 1.28
CA ALA A 263 1.78 -7.51 1.58
C ALA A 263 1.50 -8.70 0.64
N THR A 264 0.27 -8.85 0.13
CA THR A 264 -0.05 -9.91 -0.83
C THR A 264 0.68 -9.70 -2.16
N LEU A 265 0.80 -8.46 -2.61
CA LEU A 265 1.53 -8.11 -3.81
C LEU A 265 3.04 -8.28 -3.62
N GLU A 266 3.57 -7.84 -2.48
CA GLU A 266 4.98 -8.01 -2.11
C GLU A 266 5.35 -9.49 -2.10
N THR A 267 4.56 -10.34 -1.45
CA THR A 267 4.75 -11.79 -1.39
C THR A 267 4.79 -12.42 -2.78
N ALA A 268 3.86 -12.04 -3.66
CA ALA A 268 3.82 -12.54 -5.03
C ALA A 268 5.01 -12.06 -5.89
N LEU A 269 5.47 -10.82 -5.69
CA LEU A 269 6.64 -10.28 -6.39
C LEU A 269 7.93 -10.98 -5.98
N PHE A 270 8.04 -11.47 -4.73
CA PHE A 270 9.12 -12.38 -4.31
C PHE A 270 8.95 -13.82 -4.82
N GLY A 271 7.85 -14.15 -5.50
CA GLY A 271 7.59 -15.51 -5.98
C GLY A 271 7.24 -16.50 -4.86
N VAL A 272 6.66 -16.03 -3.77
CA VAL A 272 6.30 -16.88 -2.62
C VAL A 272 4.82 -17.26 -2.71
N PRO A 273 4.48 -18.55 -2.89
CA PRO A 273 3.10 -19.01 -2.84
C PRO A 273 2.43 -18.69 -1.51
N GLN A 274 1.18 -18.26 -1.55
CA GLN A 274 0.51 -17.71 -0.39
C GLN A 274 -0.96 -18.12 -0.26
N VAL A 275 -1.44 -18.11 0.98
CA VAL A 275 -2.85 -18.12 1.34
C VAL A 275 -3.20 -16.78 1.94
N VAL A 276 -4.21 -16.11 1.39
CA VAL A 276 -4.65 -14.79 1.89
C VAL A 276 -5.67 -14.99 3.00
N CYS A 277 -5.35 -14.47 4.18
CA CYS A 277 -6.11 -14.62 5.41
C CYS A 277 -6.68 -13.27 5.85
N TYR A 278 -8.01 -13.15 5.94
CA TYR A 278 -8.62 -11.89 6.36
C TYR A 278 -9.86 -12.08 7.23
N ARG A 279 -9.70 -11.91 8.54
CA ARG A 279 -10.80 -12.01 9.50
C ARG A 279 -11.48 -10.66 9.68
N LEU A 280 -12.75 -10.58 9.26
CA LEU A 280 -13.56 -9.38 9.47
C LEU A 280 -13.94 -9.20 10.94
N PRO A 281 -14.10 -7.94 11.42
CA PRO A 281 -14.64 -7.68 12.74
C PRO A 281 -16.06 -8.24 12.85
N VAL A 282 -16.32 -9.04 13.89
CA VAL A 282 -17.65 -9.55 14.24
C VAL A 282 -18.46 -8.39 14.84
N SER A 283 -19.00 -7.53 14.02
CA SER A 283 -19.96 -6.49 14.45
C SER A 283 -21.11 -6.40 13.46
N TRP A 284 -22.25 -5.90 13.92
CA TRP A 284 -23.52 -5.78 13.19
C TRP A 284 -23.42 -5.21 11.76
N GLY A 285 -22.33 -4.54 11.45
CA GLY A 285 -22.03 -4.05 10.10
C GLY A 285 -21.57 -5.12 9.09
N VAL A 286 -21.34 -6.38 9.48
CA VAL A 286 -20.81 -7.44 8.60
C VAL A 286 -21.72 -7.67 7.38
N LYS A 287 -23.05 -7.60 7.52
CA LYS A 287 -23.97 -7.67 6.37
C LYS A 287 -23.80 -6.48 5.41
N LEU A 288 -23.53 -5.29 5.93
CA LEU A 288 -23.32 -4.08 5.13
C LEU A 288 -21.91 -4.07 4.51
N ILE A 289 -20.91 -4.50 5.25
CA ILE A 289 -19.52 -4.66 4.80
C ILE A 289 -19.42 -5.78 3.75
N ARG A 290 -20.12 -6.90 3.97
CA ARG A 290 -20.22 -7.98 2.97
C ARG A 290 -20.89 -7.49 1.67
N LYS A 291 -21.91 -6.62 1.75
CA LYS A 291 -22.54 -5.99 0.58
C LYS A 291 -21.63 -4.96 -0.10
N LEU A 292 -20.68 -4.36 0.65
CA LEU A 292 -19.67 -3.44 0.12
C LEU A 292 -18.49 -4.19 -0.51
N LEU A 293 -18.02 -5.27 0.14
CA LEU A 293 -16.98 -6.18 -0.37
C LEU A 293 -17.48 -7.02 -1.56
N LEU A 294 -18.80 -7.32 -1.63
CA LEU A 294 -19.42 -7.98 -2.79
C LEU A 294 -19.46 -7.12 -4.06
N ARG A 295 -19.05 -5.85 -4.01
CA ARG A 295 -18.82 -5.05 -5.22
C ARG A 295 -17.44 -5.30 -5.83
N VAL A 296 -16.53 -5.90 -5.07
CA VAL A 296 -15.19 -6.28 -5.54
C VAL A 296 -15.12 -7.80 -5.51
N ARG A 297 -14.81 -8.40 -6.65
CA ARG A 297 -14.72 -9.87 -6.79
C ARG A 297 -13.63 -10.46 -5.90
N PHE A 298 -12.54 -9.73 -5.69
CA PHE A 298 -11.35 -10.12 -4.93
C PHE A 298 -10.95 -9.07 -3.91
N ILE A 299 -10.22 -9.48 -2.86
CA ILE A 299 -9.70 -8.57 -1.82
C ILE A 299 -8.18 -8.42 -1.84
N SER A 300 -7.44 -9.40 -2.37
CA SER A 300 -5.98 -9.31 -2.53
C SER A 300 -5.61 -8.51 -3.77
N LEU A 301 -4.49 -7.79 -3.69
CA LEU A 301 -3.99 -7.07 -4.87
C LEU A 301 -3.53 -8.01 -5.98
N VAL A 302 -3.08 -9.21 -5.65
CA VAL A 302 -2.70 -10.24 -6.63
C VAL A 302 -3.89 -10.58 -7.52
N ASN A 303 -5.01 -11.01 -6.94
CA ASN A 303 -6.20 -11.40 -7.70
C ASN A 303 -6.85 -10.22 -8.42
N LEU A 304 -6.82 -9.03 -7.80
CA LEU A 304 -7.33 -7.80 -8.42
C LEU A 304 -6.53 -7.39 -9.66
N VAL A 305 -5.20 -7.45 -9.61
CA VAL A 305 -4.31 -7.12 -10.73
C VAL A 305 -4.44 -8.16 -11.83
N SER A 306 -4.52 -9.45 -11.46
CA SER A 306 -4.64 -10.57 -12.42
C SER A 306 -6.04 -10.74 -12.99
N PHE A 307 -7.07 -10.04 -12.48
CA PHE A 307 -8.49 -10.23 -12.81
C PHE A 307 -9.00 -11.68 -12.65
N SER A 308 -8.27 -12.51 -11.95
CA SER A 308 -8.50 -13.93 -11.72
C SER A 308 -8.08 -14.35 -10.32
N GLU A 309 -8.58 -15.49 -9.87
CA GLU A 309 -8.17 -16.09 -8.61
C GLU A 309 -6.83 -16.82 -8.80
N VAL A 310 -5.74 -16.12 -8.51
CA VAL A 310 -4.37 -16.68 -8.53
C VAL A 310 -4.03 -17.26 -7.15
N VAL A 311 -4.49 -16.62 -6.10
CA VAL A 311 -4.28 -17.03 -4.71
C VAL A 311 -5.61 -17.25 -4.00
N PRO A 312 -5.74 -18.27 -3.12
CA PRO A 312 -6.94 -18.47 -2.32
C PRO A 312 -7.12 -17.33 -1.32
N GLU A 313 -8.35 -16.83 -1.21
CA GLU A 313 -8.73 -15.76 -0.29
C GLU A 313 -9.72 -16.29 0.76
N LEU A 314 -9.22 -16.54 1.96
CA LEU A 314 -10.03 -16.99 3.10
C LEU A 314 -10.53 -15.78 3.88
N VAL A 315 -11.84 -15.51 3.77
CA VAL A 315 -12.44 -14.27 4.28
C VAL A 315 -13.54 -14.60 5.31
N ALA A 316 -13.53 -13.89 6.42
CA ALA A 316 -14.56 -14.00 7.47
C ALA A 316 -14.70 -15.41 8.05
N GLY A 317 -15.78 -16.14 7.76
CA GLY A 317 -16.03 -17.47 8.29
C GLY A 317 -15.13 -18.57 7.73
N ASP A 318 -14.65 -18.39 6.51
CA ASP A 318 -13.73 -19.32 5.83
C ASP A 318 -12.30 -19.17 6.36
N MET A 319 -11.99 -18.11 7.11
CA MET A 319 -10.71 -17.94 7.78
C MET A 319 -10.72 -18.66 9.14
N ASN A 320 -10.64 -19.96 9.12
CA ASN A 320 -10.43 -20.84 10.26
C ASN A 320 -9.16 -21.72 10.06
N ALA A 321 -8.66 -22.33 11.09
CA ALA A 321 -7.38 -23.06 11.05
C ALA A 321 -7.39 -24.25 10.08
N VAL A 322 -8.53 -24.93 9.95
CA VAL A 322 -8.69 -26.10 9.07
C VAL A 322 -8.58 -25.66 7.59
N ASP A 323 -9.36 -24.67 7.19
CA ASP A 323 -9.36 -24.19 5.80
C ASP A 323 -8.01 -23.54 5.43
N VAL A 324 -7.40 -22.77 6.37
CA VAL A 324 -6.05 -22.21 6.16
C VAL A 324 -5.03 -23.31 5.93
N ARG A 325 -5.07 -24.38 6.73
CA ARG A 325 -4.18 -25.53 6.61
C ARG A 325 -4.42 -26.29 5.30
N GLU A 326 -5.66 -26.53 4.94
CA GLU A 326 -6.03 -27.22 3.70
C GLU A 326 -5.44 -26.53 2.47
N HIS A 327 -5.53 -25.21 2.40
CA HIS A 327 -4.97 -24.41 1.28
C HIS A 327 -3.44 -24.25 1.37
N LEU A 328 -2.85 -24.31 2.57
CA LEU A 328 -1.40 -24.17 2.74
C LEU A 328 -0.67 -25.49 2.38
N MET A 329 -1.19 -26.64 2.78
CA MET A 329 -0.48 -27.91 2.62
C MET A 329 -0.03 -28.21 1.20
N PRO A 330 -0.85 -27.99 0.14
CA PRO A 330 -0.40 -28.16 -1.25
C PRO A 330 0.78 -27.24 -1.59
N LEU A 331 0.84 -26.02 -1.02
CA LEU A 331 1.91 -25.06 -1.31
C LEU A 331 3.26 -25.44 -0.68
N LEU A 332 3.26 -26.38 0.25
CA LEU A 332 4.49 -26.86 0.91
C LEU A 332 5.23 -27.96 0.11
N SER A 333 4.74 -28.34 -1.05
CA SER A 333 5.36 -29.33 -1.94
C SER A 333 5.30 -28.88 -3.40
N ASP A 334 5.96 -29.57 -4.30
CA ASP A 334 5.91 -29.27 -5.72
C ASP A 334 4.62 -29.85 -6.34
N THR A 335 3.51 -29.19 -6.07
CA THR A 335 2.17 -29.56 -6.54
C THR A 335 1.74 -28.71 -7.73
N GLN A 336 0.61 -29.07 -8.33
CA GLN A 336 0.00 -28.31 -9.39
C GLN A 336 -0.48 -26.93 -8.88
N GLU A 337 -1.09 -26.87 -7.71
CA GLU A 337 -1.59 -25.65 -7.07
C GLU A 337 -0.45 -24.64 -6.84
N ARG A 338 0.71 -25.10 -6.37
CA ARG A 338 1.89 -24.26 -6.22
C ARG A 338 2.37 -23.70 -7.57
N ARG A 339 2.47 -24.55 -8.59
CA ARG A 339 2.91 -24.14 -9.93
C ARG A 339 1.95 -23.13 -10.53
N MET A 340 0.63 -23.37 -10.41
CA MET A 340 -0.40 -22.44 -10.90
C MET A 340 -0.29 -21.05 -10.25
N GLN A 341 0.02 -20.96 -8.94
CA GLN A 341 0.25 -19.67 -8.32
C GLN A 341 1.49 -18.97 -8.87
N LEU A 342 2.59 -19.68 -9.04
CA LEU A 342 3.84 -19.11 -9.58
C LEU A 342 3.65 -18.60 -11.01
N ASP A 343 2.98 -19.37 -11.87
CA ASP A 343 2.64 -18.97 -13.24
C ASP A 343 1.72 -17.73 -13.24
N GLY A 344 0.76 -17.68 -12.33
CA GLY A 344 -0.11 -16.52 -12.14
C GLY A 344 0.64 -15.28 -11.65
N TYR A 345 1.69 -15.46 -10.85
CA TYR A 345 2.55 -14.34 -10.43
C TYR A 345 3.35 -13.77 -11.59
N ASP A 346 3.83 -14.59 -12.49
CA ASP A 346 4.56 -14.10 -13.66
C ASP A 346 3.63 -13.30 -14.58
N GLN A 347 2.42 -13.78 -14.83
CA GLN A 347 1.40 -13.01 -15.55
C GLN A 347 1.05 -11.69 -14.86
N MET A 348 0.94 -11.70 -13.51
CA MET A 348 0.69 -10.48 -12.72
C MET A 348 1.87 -9.48 -12.85
N LYS A 349 3.12 -9.95 -12.82
CA LYS A 349 4.31 -9.11 -13.04
C LYS A 349 4.30 -8.43 -14.40
N ASP A 350 3.90 -9.16 -15.45
CA ASP A 350 3.76 -8.61 -16.81
C ASP A 350 2.71 -7.50 -16.85
N LEU A 351 1.58 -7.66 -16.16
CA LEU A 351 0.54 -6.64 -16.06
C LEU A 351 1.00 -5.39 -15.28
N LEU A 352 1.81 -5.57 -14.24
CA LEU A 352 2.38 -4.46 -13.47
C LEU A 352 3.47 -3.73 -14.25
N GLY A 353 4.14 -4.41 -15.15
CA GLY A 353 5.26 -3.87 -15.91
C GLY A 353 6.53 -3.64 -15.06
N PRO A 354 7.59 -3.09 -15.67
CA PRO A 354 8.88 -2.92 -15.03
C PRO A 354 8.89 -1.81 -13.98
N ALA A 355 9.90 -1.81 -13.11
CA ALA A 355 10.22 -0.71 -12.20
C ALA A 355 10.33 0.63 -12.94
N GLY A 356 10.30 1.75 -12.24
CA GLY A 356 10.36 3.11 -12.80
C GLY A 356 9.05 3.91 -12.64
N ALA A 357 8.16 3.49 -11.75
CA ALA A 357 6.90 4.19 -11.49
C ALA A 357 7.09 5.66 -11.08
N PRO A 358 8.00 6.01 -10.16
CA PRO A 358 8.27 7.40 -9.80
C PRO A 358 8.85 8.21 -10.97
N ASP A 359 9.69 7.60 -11.82
CA ASP A 359 10.32 8.28 -12.96
C ASP A 359 9.31 8.58 -14.07
N ARG A 360 8.42 7.61 -14.39
CA ARG A 360 7.33 7.83 -15.35
C ARG A 360 6.34 8.87 -14.86
N ALA A 361 6.02 8.86 -13.55
CA ALA A 361 5.17 9.91 -12.97
C ALA A 361 5.81 11.29 -13.04
N ALA A 362 7.11 11.41 -12.70
CA ALA A 362 7.86 12.65 -12.78
C ALA A 362 7.92 13.23 -14.20
N GLU A 363 8.25 12.40 -15.20
CA GLU A 363 8.25 12.79 -16.61
C GLU A 363 6.90 13.35 -17.06
N MET A 364 5.84 12.64 -16.71
CA MET A 364 4.49 13.05 -17.10
C MET A 364 4.07 14.35 -16.41
N ILE A 365 4.38 14.52 -15.11
CA ILE A 365 4.08 15.74 -14.35
C ILE A 365 4.79 16.94 -14.98
N ILE A 366 6.10 16.82 -15.24
CA ILE A 366 6.90 17.90 -15.87
C ILE A 366 6.35 18.24 -17.26
N PHE A 367 6.13 17.23 -18.10
CA PHE A 367 5.57 17.40 -19.44
C PHE A 367 4.24 18.17 -19.43
N LEU A 368 3.32 17.78 -18.56
CA LEU A 368 2.00 18.41 -18.45
C LEU A 368 2.08 19.87 -17.97
N LEU A 369 3.00 20.18 -17.07
CA LEU A 369 3.23 21.55 -16.61
C LEU A 369 3.84 22.42 -17.71
N GLU A 370 4.83 21.92 -18.45
CA GLU A 370 5.42 22.64 -19.58
C GLU A 370 4.39 22.93 -20.69
N GLN A 371 3.52 21.98 -20.98
CA GLN A 371 2.42 22.18 -21.94
C GLN A 371 1.48 23.30 -21.49
N ARG A 372 1.17 23.38 -20.20
CA ARG A 372 0.28 24.39 -19.64
C ARG A 372 0.89 25.79 -19.62
N THR A 373 2.22 25.89 -19.44
CA THR A 373 2.94 27.17 -19.46
C THR A 373 3.06 27.76 -20.87
N ARG A 374 2.91 26.91 -21.90
CA ARG A 374 2.96 27.35 -23.32
C ARG A 374 1.60 27.80 -23.88
N GLN A 375 0.51 27.53 -23.17
CA GLN A 375 -0.84 28.00 -23.50
C GLN A 375 -1.19 29.31 -22.80
#